data_445597e88a1b0cbcde311ce76ff1c9f6
#
_entry.id   445597e88a1b0cbcde311ce76ff1c9f6
#
_cell.length_a   1.000
_cell.length_b   1.000
_cell.length_c   1.000
_cell.angle_alpha   90.00
_cell.angle_beta   90.00
_cell.angle_gamma   90.00
#
_symmetry.space_group_name_H-M   'P 1'
#
loop_
_entity.id
_entity.type
_entity.pdbx_description
1 polymer ?
#
loop_
_entity_poly.entity_id
_entity_poly.type
_entity_poly.pdbx_seq_one_letter_code
_entity_poly.pdbx_strand_id
1 'polypeptide(L)'
;INMKNLKSGFTLIELIMVTIILGILAAVAIPRYMSTVTKSEEAAEDAVISSIKAGLENVALNSMMENGRRVWSRNPFDNVKIDGYVGEQRNPWQINDHEWSYFVFEEYFSEEQNRSITRGGIVHRRGDNSVWYWRYTNEDQSEEQGDDTGEMSERLLVDENTNEIPYPVP
;
A
#
# COMPACT_ATOMS: atom_id res chain seq x y z
N ILE A 1 28.04 59.81 -28.52
CA ILE A 1 27.84 59.71 -27.04
C ILE A 1 27.69 58.23 -26.71
N ASN A 2 28.71 57.65 -26.07
CA ASN A 2 28.77 56.22 -25.74
C ASN A 2 28.20 56.01 -24.32
N MET A 3 26.95 55.58 -24.23
CA MET A 3 26.34 55.26 -22.93
C MET A 3 26.91 53.93 -22.44
N LYS A 4 27.81 53.98 -21.46
CA LYS A 4 28.26 52.77 -20.72
C LYS A 4 27.07 52.19 -19.97
N ASN A 5 26.60 51.02 -20.39
CA ASN A 5 25.70 50.20 -19.59
C ASN A 5 26.40 49.80 -18.28
N LEU A 6 26.06 50.46 -17.20
CA LEU A 6 26.45 50.07 -15.85
C LEU A 6 25.71 48.77 -15.52
N LYS A 7 26.40 47.64 -15.60
CA LYS A 7 25.91 46.38 -15.06
C LYS A 7 25.92 46.51 -13.53
N SER A 8 24.76 46.75 -12.93
CA SER A 8 24.63 46.67 -11.48
C SER A 8 24.72 45.21 -11.06
N GLY A 9 25.67 44.86 -10.24
CA GLY A 9 25.81 43.54 -9.63
C GLY A 9 25.06 43.53 -8.30
N PHE A 10 24.65 42.33 -7.88
CA PHE A 10 24.06 42.10 -6.55
C PHE A 10 25.07 42.39 -5.45
N THR A 11 24.61 43.01 -4.38
CA THR A 11 25.41 43.20 -3.17
C THR A 11 25.41 41.91 -2.33
N LEU A 12 26.49 41.70 -1.57
CA LEU A 12 26.60 40.54 -0.68
C LEU A 12 25.47 40.52 0.37
N ILE A 13 25.06 41.68 0.85
CA ILE A 13 23.99 41.83 1.82
C ILE A 13 22.62 41.40 1.26
N GLU A 14 22.32 41.73 0.01
CA GLU A 14 21.08 41.30 -0.66
C GLU A 14 21.02 39.79 -0.78
N LEU A 15 22.14 39.12 -1.10
CA LEU A 15 22.21 37.68 -1.19
C LEU A 15 21.96 37.04 0.19
N ILE A 16 22.61 37.56 1.25
CA ILE A 16 22.44 37.01 2.61
C ILE A 16 21.01 37.21 3.09
N MET A 17 20.40 38.37 2.87
CA MET A 17 19.02 38.61 3.28
C MET A 17 18.03 37.64 2.59
N VAL A 18 18.19 37.40 1.29
CA VAL A 18 17.35 36.46 0.54
C VAL A 18 17.52 35.04 1.06
N THR A 19 18.75 34.58 1.30
CA THR A 19 18.99 33.23 1.82
C THR A 19 18.41 33.01 3.21
N ILE A 20 18.46 34.03 4.09
CA ILE A 20 17.83 33.93 5.42
C ILE A 20 16.31 33.84 5.29
N ILE A 21 15.67 34.67 4.45
CA ILE A 21 14.22 34.64 4.26
C ILE A 21 13.79 33.26 3.69
N LEU A 22 14.50 32.78 2.66
CA LEU A 22 14.23 31.46 2.07
C LEU A 22 14.41 30.35 3.09
N GLY A 23 15.41 30.40 3.95
CA GLY A 23 15.64 29.44 5.02
C GLY A 23 14.47 29.38 6.01
N ILE A 24 13.95 30.53 6.43
CA ILE A 24 12.80 30.60 7.34
C ILE A 24 11.53 30.04 6.66
N LEU A 25 11.29 30.41 5.40
CA LEU A 25 10.15 29.89 4.65
C LEU A 25 10.23 28.38 4.45
N ALA A 26 11.42 27.87 4.10
CA ALA A 26 11.65 26.44 3.93
C ALA A 26 11.41 25.65 5.23
N ALA A 27 11.86 26.17 6.37
CA ALA A 27 11.68 25.53 7.68
C ALA A 27 10.20 25.29 8.04
N VAL A 28 9.30 26.15 7.57
CA VAL A 28 7.85 26.00 7.80
C VAL A 28 7.19 25.17 6.68
N ALA A 29 7.65 25.30 5.44
CA ALA A 29 7.03 24.67 4.29
C ALA A 29 7.29 23.16 4.21
N ILE A 30 8.53 22.72 4.51
CA ILE A 30 8.93 21.31 4.38
C ILE A 30 8.09 20.37 5.25
N PRO A 31 7.90 20.57 6.57
CA PRO A 31 7.10 19.68 7.38
C PRO A 31 5.63 19.58 6.93
N ARG A 32 5.06 20.67 6.48
CA ARG A 32 3.68 20.69 5.95
C ARG A 32 3.57 19.93 4.63
N TYR A 33 4.57 20.08 3.76
CA TYR A 33 4.61 19.34 2.51
C TYR A 33 4.70 17.83 2.76
N MET A 34 5.61 17.39 3.63
CA MET A 34 5.76 15.98 3.98
C MET A 34 4.45 15.37 4.53
N SER A 35 3.77 16.08 5.45
CA SER A 35 2.46 15.63 5.96
C SER A 35 1.40 15.51 4.86
N THR A 36 1.44 16.36 3.84
CA THR A 36 0.52 16.28 2.71
C THR A 36 0.82 15.09 1.81
N VAL A 37 2.11 14.82 1.55
CA VAL A 37 2.55 13.64 0.77
C VAL A 37 2.08 12.36 1.46
N THR A 38 2.34 12.19 2.75
CA THR A 38 1.91 11.00 3.50
C THR A 38 0.39 10.77 3.40
N LYS A 39 -0.42 11.81 3.59
CA LYS A 39 -1.88 11.70 3.45
C LYS A 39 -2.33 11.35 2.03
N SER A 40 -1.60 11.84 1.03
CA SER A 40 -1.88 11.50 -0.37
C SER A 40 -1.57 10.03 -0.67
N GLU A 41 -0.48 9.50 -0.14
CA GLU A 41 -0.12 8.09 -0.24
C GLU A 41 -1.16 7.21 0.47
N GLU A 42 -1.58 7.59 1.69
CA GLU A 42 -2.64 6.88 2.41
C GLU A 42 -3.95 6.82 1.61
N ALA A 43 -4.37 7.93 1.04
CA ALA A 43 -5.59 7.97 0.22
C ALA A 43 -5.48 7.12 -1.05
N ALA A 44 -4.30 7.08 -1.67
CA ALA A 44 -4.04 6.24 -2.83
C ALA A 44 -4.07 4.74 -2.46
N GLU A 45 -3.47 4.36 -1.33
CA GLU A 45 -3.52 3.00 -0.81
C GLU A 45 -4.97 2.57 -0.51
N ASP A 46 -5.74 3.41 0.17
CA ASP A 46 -7.14 3.12 0.49
C ASP A 46 -7.99 2.92 -0.78
N ALA A 47 -7.70 3.66 -1.85
CA ALA A 47 -8.36 3.48 -3.14
C ALA A 47 -8.00 2.14 -3.79
N VAL A 48 -6.71 1.73 -3.74
CA VAL A 48 -6.25 0.44 -4.25
C VAL A 48 -6.89 -0.70 -3.46
N ILE A 49 -6.86 -0.65 -2.14
CA ILE A 49 -7.47 -1.67 -1.27
C ILE A 49 -8.97 -1.78 -1.50
N SER A 50 -9.66 -0.65 -1.67
CA SER A 50 -11.09 -0.64 -1.99
C SER A 50 -11.38 -1.30 -3.34
N SER A 51 -10.53 -1.08 -4.33
CA SER A 51 -10.64 -1.72 -5.65
C SER A 51 -10.42 -3.24 -5.57
N ILE A 52 -9.45 -3.68 -4.78
CA ILE A 52 -9.19 -5.10 -4.53
C ILE A 52 -10.40 -5.75 -3.84
N LYS A 53 -10.92 -5.13 -2.77
CA LYS A 53 -12.13 -5.62 -2.08
C LYS A 53 -13.33 -5.75 -3.02
N ALA A 54 -13.55 -4.76 -3.87
CA ALA A 54 -14.63 -4.81 -4.86
C ALA A 54 -14.42 -5.95 -5.89
N GLY A 55 -13.18 -6.18 -6.33
CA GLY A 55 -12.83 -7.28 -7.22
C GLY A 55 -13.09 -8.66 -6.58
N LEU A 56 -12.67 -8.82 -5.34
CA LEU A 56 -12.90 -10.03 -4.55
C LEU A 56 -14.41 -10.30 -4.36
N GLU A 57 -15.18 -9.28 -4.01
CA GLU A 57 -16.64 -9.41 -3.83
C GLU A 57 -17.32 -9.83 -5.14
N ASN A 58 -16.90 -9.29 -6.28
CA ASN A 58 -17.42 -9.69 -7.58
C ASN A 58 -17.17 -11.18 -7.87
N VAL A 59 -15.98 -11.69 -7.53
CA VAL A 59 -15.65 -13.11 -7.70
C VAL A 59 -16.53 -13.99 -6.79
N ALA A 60 -16.67 -13.61 -5.53
CA ALA A 60 -17.48 -14.34 -4.57
C ALA A 60 -18.96 -14.36 -4.98
N LEU A 61 -19.50 -13.26 -5.48
CA LEU A 61 -20.86 -13.18 -6.01
C LEU A 61 -21.05 -14.06 -7.26
N ASN A 62 -20.12 -14.04 -8.20
CA ASN A 62 -20.17 -14.90 -9.39
C ASN A 62 -20.12 -16.38 -9.00
N SER A 63 -19.24 -16.75 -8.08
CA SER A 63 -19.16 -18.11 -7.57
C SER A 63 -20.45 -18.55 -6.87
N MET A 64 -21.08 -17.64 -6.11
CA MET A 64 -22.37 -17.90 -5.50
C MET A 64 -23.46 -18.18 -6.53
N MET A 65 -23.48 -17.41 -7.64
CA MET A 65 -24.45 -17.59 -8.72
C MET A 65 -24.24 -18.89 -9.50
N GLU A 66 -22.97 -19.29 -9.71
CA GLU A 66 -22.63 -20.48 -10.49
C GLU A 66 -22.69 -21.76 -9.67
N ASN A 67 -22.20 -21.72 -8.44
CA ASN A 67 -21.94 -22.90 -7.62
C ASN A 67 -22.77 -22.94 -6.32
N GLY A 68 -23.58 -21.92 -6.07
CA GLY A 68 -24.40 -21.81 -4.85
C GLY A 68 -23.59 -21.52 -3.58
N ARG A 69 -22.30 -21.19 -3.72
CA ARG A 69 -21.39 -20.93 -2.61
C ARG A 69 -20.44 -19.79 -2.97
N ARG A 70 -20.12 -18.92 -2.01
CA ARG A 70 -19.08 -17.91 -2.15
C ARG A 70 -17.69 -18.55 -2.12
N VAL A 71 -16.83 -18.20 -3.05
CA VAL A 71 -15.43 -18.63 -3.10
C VAL A 71 -14.56 -17.40 -3.39
N TRP A 72 -13.55 -17.21 -2.60
CA TRP A 72 -12.64 -16.08 -2.69
C TRP A 72 -11.37 -16.44 -3.46
N SER A 73 -10.84 -15.53 -4.23
CA SER A 73 -9.60 -15.74 -4.98
C SER A 73 -8.44 -16.05 -4.04
N ARG A 74 -7.54 -16.94 -4.45
CA ARG A 74 -6.29 -17.22 -3.74
C ARG A 74 -5.42 -15.98 -3.67
N ASN A 75 -5.27 -15.28 -4.78
CA ASN A 75 -4.54 -14.03 -4.86
C ASN A 75 -5.52 -12.87 -5.06
N PRO A 76 -5.54 -11.88 -4.16
CA PRO A 76 -6.49 -10.77 -4.22
C PRO A 76 -6.32 -9.86 -5.45
N PHE A 77 -5.18 -9.93 -6.14
CA PHE A 77 -4.92 -9.15 -7.35
C PHE A 77 -5.41 -9.80 -8.65
N ASP A 78 -5.80 -11.07 -8.64
CA ASP A 78 -6.16 -11.81 -9.87
C ASP A 78 -7.30 -11.17 -10.67
N ASN A 79 -8.17 -10.44 -10.00
CA ASN A 79 -9.38 -9.87 -10.60
C ASN A 79 -9.38 -8.35 -10.70
N VAL A 80 -8.24 -7.74 -10.40
CA VAL A 80 -8.08 -6.28 -10.41
C VAL A 80 -6.74 -5.91 -11.03
N LYS A 81 -6.76 -4.99 -11.98
CA LYS A 81 -5.53 -4.45 -12.53
C LYS A 81 -5.06 -3.28 -11.68
N ILE A 82 -3.99 -3.48 -10.94
CA ILE A 82 -3.34 -2.45 -10.11
C ILE A 82 -2.01 -2.06 -10.75
N ASP A 83 -1.81 -0.75 -10.89
CA ASP A 83 -0.54 -0.22 -11.37
C ASP A 83 0.55 -0.41 -10.30
N GLY A 84 1.75 -0.81 -10.73
CA GLY A 84 2.84 -1.15 -9.80
C GLY A 84 2.74 -2.54 -9.15
N TYR A 85 1.77 -3.38 -9.50
CA TYR A 85 1.74 -4.75 -9.01
C TYR A 85 2.81 -5.61 -9.69
N VAL A 86 3.72 -6.19 -8.90
CA VAL A 86 4.88 -6.96 -9.38
C VAL A 86 4.74 -8.47 -9.21
N GLY A 87 3.54 -8.92 -8.85
CA GLY A 87 3.25 -10.35 -8.70
C GLY A 87 3.41 -10.86 -7.27
N GLU A 88 3.23 -12.19 -7.12
CA GLU A 88 3.43 -12.87 -5.86
C GLU A 88 4.93 -12.98 -5.56
N GLN A 89 5.35 -12.53 -4.39
CA GLN A 89 6.72 -12.55 -3.94
C GLN A 89 6.89 -13.52 -2.75
N ARG A 90 8.03 -14.20 -2.69
CA ARG A 90 8.38 -15.04 -1.52
C ARG A 90 8.84 -14.24 -0.33
N ASN A 91 9.35 -13.05 -0.59
CA ASN A 91 9.85 -12.14 0.43
C ASN A 91 9.21 -10.77 0.21
N PRO A 92 8.35 -10.31 1.14
CA PRO A 92 7.66 -9.02 1.03
C PRO A 92 8.60 -7.81 1.00
N TRP A 93 9.86 -7.99 1.41
CA TRP A 93 10.87 -6.94 1.42
C TRP A 93 11.55 -6.71 0.06
N GLN A 94 11.34 -7.59 -0.91
CA GLN A 94 11.95 -7.52 -2.25
C GLN A 94 11.09 -6.74 -3.25
N ILE A 95 10.45 -5.66 -2.81
CA ILE A 95 9.72 -4.73 -3.67
C ILE A 95 10.38 -3.37 -3.65
N ASN A 96 10.33 -2.66 -4.78
CA ASN A 96 10.83 -1.30 -4.91
C ASN A 96 9.78 -0.28 -4.46
N ASP A 97 10.19 1.00 -4.41
CA ASP A 97 9.29 2.10 -4.05
C ASP A 97 8.07 2.14 -4.97
N HIS A 98 6.91 2.38 -4.39
CA HIS A 98 5.60 2.44 -5.04
C HIS A 98 5.13 1.12 -5.70
N GLU A 99 5.78 -0.01 -5.41
CA GLU A 99 5.33 -1.32 -5.87
C GLU A 99 4.39 -1.99 -4.87
N TRP A 100 3.50 -2.80 -5.45
CA TRP A 100 2.57 -3.67 -4.75
C TRP A 100 2.94 -5.11 -4.97
N SER A 101 2.84 -5.93 -3.94
CA SER A 101 2.98 -7.37 -4.10
C SER A 101 2.02 -8.13 -3.19
N TYR A 102 1.88 -9.41 -3.48
CA TYR A 102 1.18 -10.37 -2.63
C TYR A 102 2.19 -11.43 -2.19
N PHE A 103 2.11 -11.86 -0.96
CA PHE A 103 2.91 -12.97 -0.47
C PHE A 103 2.05 -13.90 0.38
N VAL A 104 2.40 -15.20 0.35
CA VAL A 104 1.68 -16.25 1.03
C VAL A 104 2.50 -16.69 2.24
N PHE A 105 1.88 -16.66 3.42
CA PHE A 105 2.48 -17.19 4.64
C PHE A 105 2.25 -18.68 4.77
N GLU A 106 1.00 -19.07 4.50
CA GLU A 106 0.51 -20.42 4.71
C GLU A 106 -0.46 -20.79 3.60
N GLU A 107 -0.31 -21.99 3.08
CA GLU A 107 -1.24 -22.60 2.14
C GLU A 107 -1.45 -24.05 2.56
N TYR A 108 -2.68 -24.44 2.75
CA TYR A 108 -3.03 -25.81 3.08
C TYR A 108 -4.36 -26.21 2.43
N PHE A 109 -4.53 -27.52 2.22
CA PHE A 109 -5.79 -28.04 1.70
C PHE A 109 -6.73 -28.37 2.86
N SER A 110 -7.91 -27.76 2.86
CA SER A 110 -8.98 -28.10 3.78
C SER A 110 -9.84 -29.22 3.20
N GLU A 111 -9.83 -30.40 3.83
CA GLU A 111 -10.68 -31.53 3.42
C GLU A 111 -12.15 -31.20 3.62
N GLU A 112 -12.48 -30.45 4.67
CA GLU A 112 -13.84 -30.04 5.04
C GLU A 112 -14.44 -29.10 3.97
N GLN A 113 -13.69 -28.13 3.51
CA GLN A 113 -14.11 -27.18 2.48
C GLN A 113 -13.79 -27.65 1.06
N ASN A 114 -13.05 -28.76 0.92
CA ASN A 114 -12.58 -29.32 -0.35
C ASN A 114 -11.91 -28.27 -1.25
N ARG A 115 -11.03 -27.44 -0.66
CA ARG A 115 -10.29 -26.38 -1.37
C ARG A 115 -8.98 -26.02 -0.68
N SER A 116 -8.13 -25.31 -1.41
CA SER A 116 -6.92 -24.70 -0.85
C SER A 116 -7.27 -23.39 -0.13
N ILE A 117 -6.83 -23.30 1.11
CA ILE A 117 -6.89 -22.10 1.94
C ILE A 117 -5.53 -21.43 1.90
N THR A 118 -5.54 -20.12 1.66
CA THR A 118 -4.32 -19.33 1.58
C THR A 118 -4.43 -18.15 2.55
N ARG A 119 -3.44 -18.04 3.42
CA ARG A 119 -3.24 -16.88 4.29
C ARG A 119 -2.04 -16.12 3.80
N GLY A 120 -2.22 -14.87 3.51
CA GLY A 120 -1.18 -14.03 2.92
C GLY A 120 -1.29 -12.58 3.30
N GLY A 121 -0.52 -11.76 2.63
CA GLY A 121 -0.54 -10.31 2.82
C GLY A 121 -0.32 -9.55 1.53
N ILE A 122 -1.05 -8.48 1.39
CA ILE A 122 -0.82 -7.44 0.40
C ILE A 122 0.21 -6.49 0.97
N VAL A 123 1.25 -6.19 0.23
CA VAL A 123 2.34 -5.31 0.65
C VAL A 123 2.48 -4.16 -0.32
N HIS A 124 2.74 -2.99 0.23
CA HIS A 124 3.08 -1.78 -0.51
C HIS A 124 4.28 -1.09 0.13
N ARG A 125 5.26 -0.69 -0.70
CA ARG A 125 6.37 0.15 -0.27
C ARG A 125 6.14 1.58 -0.74
N ARG A 126 6.15 2.53 0.19
CA ARG A 126 6.08 3.96 -0.11
C ARG A 126 7.44 4.52 -0.52
N GLY A 127 7.45 5.72 -1.11
CA GLY A 127 8.66 6.44 -1.49
C GLY A 127 9.56 6.87 -0.32
N ASP A 128 9.07 6.84 0.91
CA ASP A 128 9.83 7.07 2.14
C ASP A 128 10.49 5.81 2.72
N ASN A 129 10.46 4.69 1.96
CA ASN A 129 10.89 3.35 2.35
C ASN A 129 10.01 2.64 3.37
N SER A 130 8.97 3.25 3.91
CA SER A 130 8.05 2.56 4.79
C SER A 130 7.30 1.46 4.04
N VAL A 131 7.13 0.30 4.69
CA VAL A 131 6.42 -0.85 4.13
C VAL A 131 5.14 -1.05 4.90
N TRP A 132 4.05 -1.09 4.18
CA TRP A 132 2.73 -1.27 4.72
C TRP A 132 2.12 -2.57 4.22
N TYR A 133 1.32 -3.25 5.04
CA TYR A 133 0.67 -4.48 4.63
C TYR A 133 -0.75 -4.60 5.16
N TRP A 134 -1.53 -5.44 4.48
CA TRP A 134 -2.88 -5.84 4.83
C TRP A 134 -2.92 -7.36 4.79
N ARG A 135 -3.36 -7.97 5.87
CA ARG A 135 -3.58 -9.43 5.88
C ARG A 135 -4.76 -9.77 4.99
N TYR A 136 -4.65 -10.88 4.31
CA TYR A 136 -5.72 -11.44 3.50
C TYR A 136 -5.78 -12.95 3.70
N THR A 137 -6.99 -13.48 3.87
CA THR A 137 -7.28 -14.91 3.85
C THR A 137 -8.45 -15.17 2.93
N ASN A 138 -8.38 -16.25 2.16
CA ASN A 138 -9.50 -16.77 1.39
C ASN A 138 -10.26 -17.85 2.14
N GLU A 139 -10.03 -18.00 3.42
CA GLU A 139 -10.74 -18.94 4.28
C GLU A 139 -12.22 -18.57 4.35
N ASP A 140 -13.07 -19.60 4.11
CA ASP A 140 -14.49 -19.52 4.27
C ASP A 140 -14.81 -19.91 5.72
N GLN A 141 -15.18 -18.94 6.54
CA GLN A 141 -15.52 -19.19 7.95
C GLN A 141 -16.98 -19.61 8.15
N SER A 142 -17.63 -20.17 7.13
CA SER A 142 -19.08 -20.29 7.00
C SER A 142 -19.76 -21.39 7.82
N GLU A 143 -19.23 -21.88 8.93
CA GLU A 143 -20.04 -22.87 9.68
C GLU A 143 -20.88 -22.33 10.84
N GLU A 144 -20.71 -21.11 11.33
CA GLU A 144 -21.56 -20.64 12.45
C GLU A 144 -22.11 -19.21 12.37
N GLN A 145 -21.65 -18.32 11.52
CA GLN A 145 -22.24 -16.98 11.40
C GLN A 145 -21.96 -16.38 10.01
N GLY A 146 -22.90 -16.43 9.15
CA GLY A 146 -23.26 -15.75 7.91
C GLY A 146 -22.53 -14.48 7.45
N ASP A 147 -21.23 -14.38 7.60
CA ASP A 147 -20.43 -13.28 7.10
C ASP A 147 -19.15 -13.85 6.44
N ASP A 148 -19.36 -14.41 5.24
CA ASP A 148 -18.32 -14.88 4.33
C ASP A 148 -17.52 -13.69 3.81
N THR A 149 -16.61 -13.19 4.58
CA THR A 149 -15.70 -12.16 4.13
C THR A 149 -14.34 -12.78 3.91
N GLY A 150 -13.85 -12.70 2.67
CA GLY A 150 -12.40 -12.73 2.43
C GLY A 150 -11.81 -11.61 3.28
N GLU A 151 -11.38 -11.96 4.49
CA GLU A 151 -11.07 -10.99 5.52
C GLU A 151 -9.78 -10.27 5.16
N MET A 152 -9.88 -8.97 5.03
CA MET A 152 -8.74 -8.09 4.84
C MET A 152 -8.61 -7.19 6.06
N SER A 153 -7.47 -7.26 6.73
CA SER A 153 -7.19 -6.46 7.93
C SER A 153 -7.16 -4.97 7.63
N GLU A 154 -7.11 -4.19 8.68
CA GLU A 154 -6.68 -2.80 8.60
C GLU A 154 -5.20 -2.71 8.19
N ARG A 155 -4.79 -1.50 7.78
CA ARG A 155 -3.41 -1.17 7.42
C ARG A 155 -2.48 -1.35 8.62
N LEU A 156 -1.39 -2.07 8.42
CA LEU A 156 -0.39 -2.35 9.45
C LEU A 156 0.99 -1.91 8.94
N LEU A 157 1.71 -1.14 9.76
CA LEU A 157 3.10 -0.77 9.48
C LEU A 157 4.01 -1.95 9.80
N VAL A 158 4.91 -2.26 8.91
CA VAL A 158 5.92 -3.28 9.15
C VAL A 158 7.13 -2.63 9.81
N ASP A 159 7.55 -3.15 10.97
CA ASP A 159 8.74 -2.68 11.66
C ASP A 159 9.99 -3.24 10.96
N GLU A 160 10.76 -2.36 10.32
CA GLU A 160 11.99 -2.73 9.62
C GLU A 160 13.05 -3.33 10.55
N ASN A 161 12.99 -3.04 11.86
CA ASN A 161 14.00 -3.51 12.82
C ASN A 161 13.80 -4.96 13.25
N THR A 162 12.57 -5.45 13.21
CA THR A 162 12.26 -6.82 13.62
C THR A 162 12.21 -7.80 12.46
N ASN A 163 12.06 -7.31 11.21
CA ASN A 163 11.76 -8.14 10.04
C ASN A 163 10.57 -9.09 10.28
N GLU A 164 9.82 -8.83 11.34
CA GLU A 164 8.66 -9.59 11.73
C GLU A 164 7.42 -8.88 11.19
N ILE A 165 6.75 -9.57 10.32
CA ILE A 165 5.35 -9.24 10.04
C ILE A 165 4.60 -9.63 11.30
N PRO A 166 3.90 -8.68 11.96
CA PRO A 166 3.17 -9.05 13.18
C PRO A 166 2.13 -10.13 12.84
N TYR A 167 2.50 -11.38 13.12
CA TYR A 167 1.53 -12.47 13.11
C TYR A 167 0.53 -12.21 14.25
N PRO A 168 -0.77 -12.38 14.01
CA PRO A 168 -1.64 -12.65 15.14
C PRO A 168 -1.22 -14.03 15.64
N VAL A 169 -0.73 -14.06 16.86
CA VAL A 169 -0.70 -15.30 17.62
C VAL A 169 -2.15 -15.76 17.73
N PRO A 170 -2.44 -17.02 17.49
CA PRO A 170 -3.80 -17.55 17.61
C PRO A 170 -4.35 -17.36 19.02
#